data_314d6b67b8043149987d5cb4496e49c8
#
_entry.id   314d6b67b8043149987d5cb4496e49c8
#
_cell.length_a   1.000
_cell.length_b   1.000
_cell.length_c   1.000
_cell.angle_alpha   90.00
_cell.angle_beta   90.00
_cell.angle_gamma   90.00
#
_symmetry.space_group_name_H-M   'P 1'
#
loop_
_entity.id
_entity.type
_entity.pdbx_description
1 polymer ?
#
loop_
_entity_poly.entity_id
_entity_poly.type
_entity_poly.pdbx_seq_one_letter_code
_entity_poly.pdbx_strand_id
1 'polypeptide(L)'
;MPKASKSINKRDTIFKIRSKYILRQIFENIHKKRKLDIVRFNKNIQKSLDVELNDYKMEYSKIEIEIIPREYKYGKFINILNKKNEPYYHIFFNDEKEEIKSNKINRDEIFHDGLKVDKMRIVIDHKIKSLFQLFKNCKCIQKINFIKFNRDDIKNFSHMFEQCISLEELDISKLKMDNATDISYMFSDCHSLKQLNLPKFNCNNATNLSSMFYKCYQLKEINMKNFMMKNAENMSSMFYECSSLIELDFTNFNSTKLTNISNMFYRCSSLKELNISNLYTNNITDMNSMFYGCSKLEHLDISNFNTEKVIDMHNMFYNCSSLKELNLSNFNTSKVKKMEGMFSNCISLKLLDISNFNTDNVTDMSYMFNKCSFLKELNVSKFNTRKVTDMKYMFSDCSSLQELNLTHFNTENVESISNMFSGCISLNEIDLSNFNTKNVKYMRYLFNECYSLKELNLSSFDTSNVIDMSYMFYRCSSLKKLNISTFNTENVTNMGYMFYRCSSLKNLNISNFNTSNVTEMKYMFNECTSLEELDLSNFNTDNIYDLRYMFCDCSSLKKLNLSNFHTNNIGYLGSMFYRCVALKELICEDERIKNQYEYLFDTY
;
A
#
# COMPACT_ATOMS: atom_id res chain seq x y z
N MET A 1 -19.68 -84.57 17.03
CA MET A 1 -20.10 -83.20 17.16
C MET A 1 -19.20 -82.52 18.20
N PRO A 2 -18.32 -81.55 17.82
CA PRO A 2 -17.54 -80.84 18.80
C PRO A 2 -18.31 -79.63 19.33
N LYS A 3 -18.24 -79.45 20.66
CA LYS A 3 -18.85 -78.33 21.39
C LYS A 3 -18.18 -77.03 21.02
N ALA A 4 -18.97 -76.07 20.53
CA ALA A 4 -18.51 -74.69 20.30
C ALA A 4 -18.06 -74.03 21.64
N SER A 5 -16.79 -73.67 21.75
CA SER A 5 -16.29 -72.84 22.82
C SER A 5 -16.82 -71.43 22.67
N LYS A 6 -17.70 -70.99 23.58
CA LYS A 6 -18.14 -69.60 23.70
C LYS A 6 -16.89 -68.75 24.06
N SER A 7 -16.43 -67.93 23.14
CA SER A 7 -15.45 -66.88 23.45
C SER A 7 -16.11 -65.91 24.43
N ILE A 8 -15.70 -65.90 25.67
CA ILE A 8 -16.11 -64.93 26.67
C ILE A 8 -15.52 -63.57 26.28
N ASN A 9 -16.40 -62.67 25.87
CA ASN A 9 -15.98 -61.31 25.51
C ASN A 9 -15.40 -60.62 26.74
N LYS A 10 -14.08 -60.44 26.81
CA LYS A 10 -13.35 -59.87 27.96
C LYS A 10 -13.90 -58.49 28.45
N ARG A 11 -14.69 -57.80 27.63
CA ARG A 11 -15.39 -56.55 27.99
C ARG A 11 -16.51 -56.77 29.02
N ASP A 12 -17.25 -57.91 28.95
CA ASP A 12 -18.40 -58.15 29.81
C ASP A 12 -18.02 -58.49 31.26
N THR A 13 -16.83 -58.96 31.52
CA THR A 13 -16.38 -59.43 32.87
C THR A 13 -16.15 -58.26 33.85
N ILE A 14 -15.61 -57.13 33.39
CA ILE A 14 -15.35 -55.95 34.25
C ILE A 14 -16.69 -55.33 34.71
N PHE A 15 -17.74 -55.37 33.92
CA PHE A 15 -19.05 -54.79 34.23
C PHE A 15 -19.86 -55.62 35.26
N LYS A 16 -19.42 -56.85 35.58
CA LYS A 16 -20.04 -57.73 36.60
C LYS A 16 -19.44 -57.57 38.00
N ILE A 17 -18.32 -56.84 38.15
CA ILE A 17 -17.65 -56.62 39.44
C ILE A 17 -18.49 -55.63 40.26
N ARG A 18 -19.03 -56.09 41.41
CA ARG A 18 -19.79 -55.27 42.35
C ARG A 18 -18.93 -54.61 43.46
N SER A 19 -17.72 -55.13 43.73
CA SER A 19 -16.83 -54.60 44.75
C SER A 19 -16.14 -53.32 44.30
N LYS A 20 -16.42 -52.24 45.01
CA LYS A 20 -15.80 -50.92 44.80
C LYS A 20 -14.27 -50.97 44.96
N TYR A 21 -13.82 -51.76 45.93
CA TYR A 21 -12.39 -51.93 46.21
C TYR A 21 -11.65 -52.63 45.07
N ILE A 22 -12.20 -53.76 44.56
CA ILE A 22 -11.61 -54.50 43.46
C ILE A 22 -11.59 -53.65 42.16
N LEU A 23 -12.66 -52.90 41.90
CA LEU A 23 -12.72 -51.98 40.76
C LEU A 23 -11.64 -50.90 40.84
N ARG A 24 -11.45 -50.30 42.03
CA ARG A 24 -10.39 -49.29 42.24
C ARG A 24 -9.02 -49.89 41.97
N GLN A 25 -8.69 -51.05 42.52
CA GLN A 25 -7.39 -51.72 42.30
C GLN A 25 -7.16 -52.04 40.79
N ILE A 26 -8.16 -52.54 40.10
CA ILE A 26 -8.03 -52.81 38.64
C ILE A 26 -7.79 -51.54 37.85
N PHE A 27 -8.40 -50.41 38.23
CA PHE A 27 -8.32 -49.16 37.51
C PHE A 27 -7.17 -48.24 37.97
N GLU A 28 -6.48 -48.55 39.09
CA GLU A 28 -5.35 -47.75 39.61
C GLU A 28 -4.21 -47.64 38.61
N ASN A 29 -3.89 -48.71 37.91
CA ASN A 29 -2.80 -48.77 36.93
C ASN A 29 -3.25 -48.45 35.49
N ILE A 30 -4.50 -48.02 35.27
CA ILE A 30 -5.00 -47.67 33.96
C ILE A 30 -4.91 -46.15 33.78
N HIS A 31 -4.26 -45.69 32.71
CA HIS A 31 -4.21 -44.27 32.33
C HIS A 31 -5.60 -43.62 32.34
N LYS A 32 -5.73 -42.43 32.95
CA LYS A 32 -7.01 -41.73 33.18
C LYS A 32 -7.95 -41.71 31.96
N LYS A 33 -7.46 -41.38 30.79
CA LYS A 33 -8.23 -41.37 29.54
C LYS A 33 -8.83 -42.74 29.24
N ARG A 34 -8.02 -43.81 29.30
CA ARG A 34 -8.49 -45.19 29.02
C ARG A 34 -9.49 -45.68 30.09
N LYS A 35 -9.29 -45.27 31.36
CA LYS A 35 -10.26 -45.49 32.45
C LYS A 35 -11.60 -44.85 32.09
N LEU A 36 -11.62 -43.58 31.69
CA LEU A 36 -12.83 -42.85 31.29
C LEU A 36 -13.51 -43.48 30.07
N ASP A 37 -12.75 -43.92 29.09
CA ASP A 37 -13.30 -44.59 27.88
C ASP A 37 -13.99 -45.93 28.23
N ILE A 38 -13.38 -46.73 29.14
CA ILE A 38 -13.96 -48.02 29.55
C ILE A 38 -15.28 -47.84 30.30
N VAL A 39 -15.37 -46.82 31.15
CA VAL A 39 -16.55 -46.61 32.02
C VAL A 39 -17.62 -45.68 31.43
N ARG A 40 -17.40 -45.12 30.25
CA ARG A 40 -18.19 -44.05 29.64
C ARG A 40 -19.70 -44.30 29.60
N PHE A 41 -20.12 -45.56 29.43
CA PHE A 41 -21.54 -45.91 29.29
C PHE A 41 -22.09 -46.67 30.51
N ASN A 42 -21.32 -46.79 31.61
CA ASN A 42 -21.75 -47.54 32.80
C ASN A 42 -21.78 -46.65 34.06
N LYS A 43 -22.97 -46.11 34.35
CA LYS A 43 -23.21 -45.21 35.47
C LYS A 43 -22.85 -45.82 36.84
N ASN A 44 -23.04 -47.14 37.04
CA ASN A 44 -22.73 -47.80 38.30
C ASN A 44 -21.23 -47.87 38.53
N ILE A 45 -20.43 -48.18 37.51
CA ILE A 45 -18.97 -48.18 37.61
C ILE A 45 -18.43 -46.75 37.74
N GLN A 46 -19.00 -45.79 37.02
CA GLN A 46 -18.64 -44.38 37.20
C GLN A 46 -18.79 -43.97 38.68
N LYS A 47 -19.95 -44.25 39.29
CA LYS A 47 -20.22 -43.98 40.71
C LYS A 47 -19.25 -44.72 41.63
N SER A 48 -18.91 -46.00 41.32
CA SER A 48 -18.01 -46.82 42.12
C SER A 48 -16.56 -46.32 42.05
N LEU A 49 -16.15 -45.68 40.97
CA LEU A 49 -14.80 -45.12 40.78
C LEU A 49 -14.75 -43.60 41.03
N ASP A 50 -15.84 -43.03 41.55
CA ASP A 50 -15.98 -41.59 41.80
C ASP A 50 -15.66 -40.75 40.55
N VAL A 51 -16.10 -41.23 39.37
CA VAL A 51 -15.90 -40.56 38.09
C VAL A 51 -17.07 -39.65 37.82
N GLU A 52 -16.82 -38.35 37.75
CA GLU A 52 -17.81 -37.31 37.50
C GLU A 52 -17.78 -36.81 36.04
N LEU A 53 -18.85 -36.11 35.65
CA LEU A 53 -18.90 -35.43 34.36
C LEU A 53 -17.73 -34.48 34.16
N ASN A 54 -17.27 -33.85 35.25
CA ASN A 54 -16.15 -32.93 35.22
C ASN A 54 -14.81 -33.60 34.84
N ASP A 55 -14.60 -34.86 35.25
CA ASP A 55 -13.40 -35.64 34.87
C ASP A 55 -13.34 -35.87 33.36
N TYR A 56 -14.49 -36.18 32.74
CA TYR A 56 -14.58 -36.29 31.28
C TYR A 56 -14.32 -34.95 30.64
N LYS A 57 -14.94 -33.86 31.12
CA LYS A 57 -14.76 -32.53 30.63
C LYS A 57 -13.28 -32.09 30.68
N MET A 58 -12.63 -32.35 31.83
CA MET A 58 -11.21 -32.02 32.02
C MET A 58 -10.31 -32.77 31.02
N GLU A 59 -10.50 -34.08 30.86
CA GLU A 59 -9.63 -34.90 30.01
C GLU A 59 -9.91 -34.70 28.51
N TYR A 60 -11.19 -34.63 28.11
CA TYR A 60 -11.55 -34.51 26.70
C TYR A 60 -11.39 -33.09 26.16
N SER A 61 -11.33 -32.06 27.03
CA SER A 61 -11.13 -30.67 26.64
C SER A 61 -9.65 -30.26 26.55
N LYS A 62 -8.70 -31.18 26.80
CA LYS A 62 -7.28 -30.90 26.58
C LYS A 62 -7.02 -30.64 25.08
N ILE A 63 -6.15 -29.65 24.80
CA ILE A 63 -5.64 -29.37 23.45
C ILE A 63 -4.31 -30.10 23.31
N GLU A 64 -4.14 -30.85 22.24
CA GLU A 64 -2.86 -31.52 21.93
C GLU A 64 -2.32 -30.98 20.60
N ILE A 65 -1.08 -30.48 20.64
CA ILE A 65 -0.40 -29.83 19.51
C ILE A 65 0.95 -30.51 19.31
N GLU A 66 1.26 -30.83 18.08
CA GLU A 66 2.59 -31.28 17.66
C GLU A 66 3.28 -30.17 16.89
N ILE A 67 4.54 -29.93 17.19
CA ILE A 67 5.38 -28.92 16.57
C ILE A 67 6.63 -29.61 16.03
N ILE A 68 7.01 -29.27 14.81
CA ILE A 68 8.29 -29.67 14.22
C ILE A 68 9.13 -28.39 14.11
N PRO A 69 10.29 -28.35 14.80
CA PRO A 69 11.19 -27.21 14.70
C PRO A 69 11.89 -27.19 13.34
N ARG A 70 12.28 -26.01 12.88
CA ARG A 70 13.14 -25.85 11.72
C ARG A 70 14.58 -26.20 12.09
N GLU A 71 15.22 -26.99 11.28
CA GLU A 71 16.60 -27.43 11.49
C GLU A 71 17.55 -26.22 11.69
N TYR A 72 18.45 -26.32 12.67
CA TYR A 72 19.40 -25.27 13.08
C TYR A 72 18.76 -23.93 13.49
N LYS A 73 17.46 -23.91 13.84
CA LYS A 73 16.80 -22.73 14.41
C LYS A 73 16.48 -22.97 15.89
N TYR A 74 16.85 -21.99 16.71
CA TYR A 74 16.72 -22.01 18.16
C TYR A 74 15.81 -20.87 18.61
N GLY A 75 15.32 -20.94 19.83
CA GLY A 75 14.51 -19.90 20.42
C GLY A 75 13.19 -20.39 20.99
N LYS A 76 12.30 -19.47 21.24
CA LYS A 76 10.96 -19.78 21.76
C LYS A 76 10.14 -20.57 20.75
N PHE A 77 9.42 -21.58 21.25
CA PHE A 77 8.44 -22.37 20.48
C PHE A 77 7.02 -22.26 21.05
N ILE A 78 6.82 -21.63 22.20
CA ILE A 78 5.52 -21.32 22.79
C ILE A 78 5.62 -20.10 23.72
N ASN A 79 4.56 -19.33 23.84
CA ASN A 79 4.44 -18.25 24.81
C ASN A 79 3.45 -18.61 25.91
N ILE A 80 3.91 -18.59 27.14
CA ILE A 80 3.10 -18.70 28.34
C ILE A 80 3.09 -17.32 28.98
N LEU A 81 2.08 -16.51 28.63
CA LEU A 81 2.04 -15.07 28.96
C LEU A 81 1.86 -14.81 30.46
N ASN A 82 1.20 -15.73 31.17
CA ASN A 82 0.96 -15.60 32.58
C ASN A 82 1.61 -16.79 33.30
N LYS A 83 2.60 -16.52 34.16
CA LYS A 83 3.29 -17.55 34.96
C LYS A 83 2.34 -18.42 35.81
N LYS A 84 1.19 -17.90 36.26
CA LYS A 84 0.16 -18.67 36.96
C LYS A 84 -0.47 -19.76 36.08
N ASN A 85 -0.37 -19.66 34.77
CA ASN A 85 -0.88 -20.63 33.82
C ASN A 85 0.14 -21.71 33.43
N GLU A 86 1.40 -21.54 33.79
CA GLU A 86 2.49 -22.49 33.48
C GLU A 86 2.16 -23.94 33.86
N PRO A 87 1.54 -24.25 35.02
CA PRO A 87 1.16 -25.61 35.38
C PRO A 87 0.11 -26.27 34.47
N TYR A 88 -0.51 -25.51 33.59
CA TYR A 88 -1.54 -26.00 32.63
C TYR A 88 -0.98 -26.28 31.24
N TYR A 89 0.35 -26.15 31.05
CA TYR A 89 1.05 -26.47 29.82
C TYR A 89 2.03 -27.59 30.07
N HIS A 90 1.81 -28.73 29.43
CA HIS A 90 2.67 -29.90 29.53
C HIS A 90 3.41 -30.09 28.23
N ILE A 91 4.74 -30.05 28.28
CA ILE A 91 5.62 -30.03 27.11
C ILE A 91 6.51 -31.26 27.11
N PHE A 92 6.61 -31.93 25.97
CA PHE A 92 7.40 -33.16 25.81
C PHE A 92 8.23 -33.04 24.51
N PHE A 93 9.49 -33.43 24.57
CA PHE A 93 10.36 -33.53 23.40
C PHE A 93 10.37 -34.95 22.88
N ASN A 94 10.38 -35.09 21.55
CA ASN A 94 10.30 -36.35 20.84
C ASN A 94 9.13 -37.22 21.35
N ASP A 95 9.33 -38.50 21.60
CA ASP A 95 8.34 -39.44 22.16
C ASP A 95 8.56 -39.70 23.66
N GLU A 96 9.32 -38.84 24.31
CA GLU A 96 9.65 -39.01 25.75
C GLU A 96 8.42 -38.80 26.61
N LYS A 97 8.45 -39.43 27.80
CA LYS A 97 7.39 -39.31 28.80
C LYS A 97 7.69 -38.22 29.82
N GLU A 98 8.93 -37.79 29.89
CA GLU A 98 9.37 -36.76 30.82
C GLU A 98 8.89 -35.39 30.36
N GLU A 99 8.36 -34.61 31.29
CA GLU A 99 7.83 -33.28 31.02
C GLU A 99 8.96 -32.24 31.12
N ILE A 100 9.10 -31.44 30.04
CA ILE A 100 10.09 -30.37 29.97
C ILE A 100 9.45 -29.06 30.44
N LYS A 101 10.17 -28.32 31.31
CA LYS A 101 9.70 -27.01 31.81
C LYS A 101 10.29 -25.82 31.06
N SER A 102 10.81 -26.02 29.85
CA SER A 102 11.32 -24.97 28.99
C SER A 102 10.28 -24.60 27.93
N ASN A 103 10.23 -23.30 27.58
CA ASN A 103 9.46 -22.79 26.44
C ASN A 103 10.36 -22.37 25.27
N LYS A 104 11.64 -22.77 25.31
CA LYS A 104 12.67 -22.45 24.33
C LYS A 104 13.47 -23.70 23.97
N ILE A 105 13.96 -23.74 22.75
CA ILE A 105 15.02 -24.66 22.31
C ILE A 105 16.33 -23.88 22.42
N ASN A 106 17.24 -24.30 23.30
CA ASN A 106 18.56 -23.70 23.44
C ASN A 106 19.59 -24.50 22.62
N ARG A 107 20.62 -23.82 22.14
CA ARG A 107 21.68 -24.45 21.34
C ARG A 107 22.41 -25.55 22.12
N ASP A 108 22.63 -25.30 23.38
CA ASP A 108 23.38 -26.17 24.28
C ASP A 108 22.57 -27.39 24.77
N GLU A 109 21.24 -27.28 24.88
CA GLU A 109 20.33 -28.38 25.25
C GLU A 109 20.22 -29.46 24.18
N ILE A 110 20.42 -29.11 22.89
CA ILE A 110 20.44 -30.07 21.78
C ILE A 110 21.74 -30.91 21.76
N PHE A 111 22.81 -30.41 22.36
CA PHE A 111 24.12 -31.05 22.38
C PHE A 111 24.49 -31.71 23.69
N HIS A 112 23.69 -31.54 24.77
CA HIS A 112 24.06 -32.04 26.09
C HIS A 112 23.95 -33.58 26.24
N ASP A 113 23.09 -34.24 25.44
CA ASP A 113 22.96 -35.71 25.44
C ASP A 113 22.91 -36.28 24.00
N GLY A 114 23.33 -35.53 23.00
CA GLY A 114 23.27 -35.98 21.58
C GLY A 114 21.84 -36.11 21.05
N LEU A 115 20.83 -35.70 21.79
CA LEU A 115 19.43 -35.78 21.40
C LEU A 115 19.05 -34.55 20.58
N LYS A 116 18.87 -34.75 19.28
CA LYS A 116 18.24 -33.79 18.39
C LYS A 116 16.74 -33.71 18.71
N VAL A 117 16.21 -32.49 18.92
CA VAL A 117 14.77 -32.28 19.07
C VAL A 117 14.13 -32.31 17.68
N ASP A 118 13.54 -33.42 17.29
CA ASP A 118 12.88 -33.59 15.99
C ASP A 118 11.41 -33.17 16.05
N LYS A 119 10.76 -33.30 17.19
CA LYS A 119 9.37 -32.87 17.42
C LYS A 119 9.10 -32.50 18.86
N MET A 120 8.10 -31.68 19.07
CA MET A 120 7.61 -31.28 20.39
C MET A 120 6.12 -31.56 20.47
N ARG A 121 5.67 -32.14 21.58
CA ARG A 121 4.26 -32.33 21.88
C ARG A 121 3.87 -31.44 23.05
N ILE A 122 2.84 -30.62 22.83
CA ILE A 122 2.29 -29.71 23.85
C ILE A 122 0.88 -30.14 24.17
N VAL A 123 0.58 -30.28 25.47
CA VAL A 123 -0.78 -30.53 25.97
C VAL A 123 -1.20 -29.35 26.83
N ILE A 124 -2.31 -28.73 26.47
CA ILE A 124 -2.85 -27.56 27.17
C ILE A 124 -4.14 -27.96 27.88
N ASP A 125 -4.20 -27.71 29.18
CA ASP A 125 -5.35 -28.05 30.01
C ASP A 125 -6.57 -27.17 29.75
N HIS A 126 -7.74 -27.68 30.16
CA HIS A 126 -9.05 -27.04 30.01
C HIS A 126 -9.18 -25.67 30.70
N LYS A 127 -8.30 -25.32 31.64
CA LYS A 127 -8.30 -24.03 32.38
C LYS A 127 -7.86 -22.85 31.53
N ILE A 128 -7.10 -23.08 30.47
CA ILE A 128 -6.70 -22.03 29.54
C ILE A 128 -7.89 -21.63 28.68
N LYS A 129 -8.27 -20.35 28.64
CA LYS A 129 -9.46 -19.82 27.98
C LYS A 129 -9.15 -18.91 26.79
N SER A 130 -7.89 -18.68 26.50
CA SER A 130 -7.40 -17.84 25.39
C SER A 130 -6.15 -18.44 24.81
N LEU A 131 -6.04 -18.39 23.47
CA LEU A 131 -4.82 -18.75 22.74
C LEU A 131 -4.14 -17.49 22.15
N PHE A 132 -4.47 -16.33 22.71
CA PHE A 132 -3.85 -15.05 22.37
C PHE A 132 -2.33 -15.15 22.42
N GLN A 133 -1.65 -14.83 21.31
CA GLN A 133 -0.20 -14.84 21.14
C GLN A 133 0.50 -16.19 21.43
N LEU A 134 -0.21 -17.32 21.41
CA LEU A 134 0.36 -18.62 21.84
C LEU A 134 1.69 -18.96 21.18
N PHE A 135 1.86 -18.69 19.90
CA PHE A 135 3.07 -18.93 19.12
C PHE A 135 3.69 -17.63 18.57
N LYS A 136 3.25 -16.46 19.05
CA LYS A 136 3.78 -15.19 18.54
C LYS A 136 5.30 -15.14 18.65
N ASN A 137 5.96 -14.78 17.52
CA ASN A 137 7.41 -14.64 17.42
C ASN A 137 8.20 -15.95 17.69
N CYS A 138 7.55 -17.12 17.47
CA CYS A 138 8.20 -18.43 17.55
C CYS A 138 8.89 -18.77 16.21
N LYS A 139 10.07 -18.17 16.00
CA LYS A 139 10.80 -18.21 14.72
C LYS A 139 11.49 -19.54 14.41
N CYS A 140 11.54 -20.47 15.36
CA CYS A 140 12.15 -21.78 15.19
C CYS A 140 11.18 -22.86 14.71
N ILE A 141 9.90 -22.54 14.52
CA ILE A 141 8.88 -23.53 14.15
C ILE A 141 8.78 -23.62 12.62
N GLN A 142 8.86 -24.85 12.09
CA GLN A 142 8.61 -25.14 10.68
C GLN A 142 7.18 -25.65 10.44
N LYS A 143 6.66 -26.51 11.35
CA LYS A 143 5.34 -27.12 11.20
C LYS A 143 4.58 -27.16 12.54
N ILE A 144 3.26 -26.93 12.48
CA ILE A 144 2.33 -27.08 13.60
C ILE A 144 1.14 -27.93 13.16
N ASN A 145 0.81 -28.95 13.98
CA ASN A 145 -0.36 -29.78 13.80
C ASN A 145 -1.21 -29.78 15.08
N PHE A 146 -2.50 -29.43 14.97
CA PHE A 146 -3.45 -29.60 16.06
C PHE A 146 -3.99 -31.03 16.06
N ILE A 147 -3.42 -31.89 16.90
CA ILE A 147 -3.79 -33.32 16.99
C ILE A 147 -5.18 -33.47 17.60
N LYS A 148 -5.47 -32.66 18.64
CA LYS A 148 -6.74 -32.68 19.34
C LYS A 148 -7.18 -31.27 19.74
N PHE A 149 -8.40 -30.90 19.37
CA PHE A 149 -9.03 -29.64 19.78
C PHE A 149 -10.54 -29.83 19.93
N ASN A 150 -11.00 -30.10 21.15
CA ASN A 150 -12.43 -30.32 21.47
C ASN A 150 -12.94 -29.20 22.39
N ARG A 151 -12.66 -27.94 22.01
CA ARG A 151 -12.99 -26.76 22.78
C ARG A 151 -13.88 -25.82 21.96
N ASP A 152 -14.89 -25.27 22.59
CA ASP A 152 -15.79 -24.25 22.06
C ASP A 152 -15.85 -22.98 22.92
N ASP A 153 -15.11 -22.97 24.03
CA ASP A 153 -15.09 -21.87 25.00
C ASP A 153 -13.92 -20.88 24.81
N ILE A 154 -13.09 -21.10 23.80
CA ILE A 154 -12.00 -20.18 23.44
C ILE A 154 -12.53 -19.13 22.47
N LYS A 155 -12.38 -17.84 22.83
CA LYS A 155 -12.90 -16.72 22.06
C LYS A 155 -11.84 -15.86 21.40
N ASN A 156 -10.61 -15.84 21.93
CA ASN A 156 -9.55 -15.01 21.42
C ASN A 156 -8.41 -15.87 20.87
N PHE A 157 -8.18 -15.74 19.55
CA PHE A 157 -7.10 -16.36 18.78
C PHE A 157 -6.19 -15.30 18.14
N SER A 158 -6.37 -14.02 18.49
CA SER A 158 -5.61 -12.95 17.86
C SER A 158 -4.12 -13.11 18.11
N HIS A 159 -3.31 -12.75 17.12
CA HIS A 159 -1.84 -12.86 17.14
C HIS A 159 -1.29 -14.28 17.38
N MET A 160 -2.11 -15.33 17.21
CA MET A 160 -1.74 -16.69 17.64
C MET A 160 -0.46 -17.21 16.99
N PHE A 161 -0.25 -16.95 15.71
CA PHE A 161 0.94 -17.35 14.95
C PHE A 161 1.74 -16.15 14.42
N GLU A 162 1.46 -14.95 14.93
CA GLU A 162 2.12 -13.72 14.45
C GLU A 162 3.64 -13.84 14.53
N GLN A 163 4.33 -13.45 13.45
CA GLN A 163 5.79 -13.52 13.34
C GLN A 163 6.40 -14.92 13.44
N CYS A 164 5.63 -15.97 13.13
CA CYS A 164 6.18 -17.30 12.89
C CYS A 164 6.83 -17.37 11.51
N ILE A 165 7.94 -16.65 11.33
CA ILE A 165 8.56 -16.41 10.02
C ILE A 165 9.08 -17.66 9.32
N SER A 166 9.34 -18.75 10.04
CA SER A 166 9.82 -20.03 9.50
C SER A 166 8.70 -21.06 9.30
N LEU A 167 7.46 -20.71 9.67
CA LEU A 167 6.32 -21.63 9.56
C LEU A 167 5.97 -21.87 8.09
N GLU A 168 6.15 -23.10 7.63
CA GLU A 168 5.88 -23.52 6.23
C GLU A 168 4.56 -24.30 6.12
N GLU A 169 4.28 -25.15 7.13
CA GLU A 169 3.10 -26.01 7.16
C GLU A 169 2.30 -25.82 8.45
N LEU A 170 1.00 -25.66 8.30
CA LEU A 170 0.07 -25.48 9.41
C LEU A 170 -1.21 -26.27 9.19
N ASP A 171 -1.47 -27.28 10.03
CA ASP A 171 -2.72 -27.99 10.06
C ASP A 171 -3.59 -27.53 11.25
N ILE A 172 -4.59 -26.73 10.94
CA ILE A 172 -5.64 -26.29 11.88
C ILE A 172 -7.01 -26.86 11.55
N SER A 173 -7.07 -27.94 10.78
CA SER A 173 -8.32 -28.58 10.34
C SER A 173 -9.23 -29.00 11.52
N LYS A 174 -8.65 -29.23 12.69
CA LYS A 174 -9.36 -29.58 13.92
C LYS A 174 -9.70 -28.41 14.81
N LEU A 175 -9.18 -27.20 14.49
CA LEU A 175 -9.40 -26.00 15.28
C LEU A 175 -10.86 -25.53 15.13
N LYS A 176 -11.60 -25.48 16.25
CA LYS A 176 -12.97 -24.98 16.28
C LYS A 176 -12.98 -23.52 16.67
N MET A 177 -13.45 -22.67 15.79
CA MET A 177 -13.48 -21.21 15.96
C MET A 177 -14.89 -20.62 15.96
N ASP A 178 -15.91 -21.49 16.11
CA ASP A 178 -17.33 -21.09 16.06
C ASP A 178 -17.69 -19.97 17.05
N ASN A 179 -16.98 -19.89 18.19
CA ASN A 179 -17.18 -18.86 19.20
C ASN A 179 -16.05 -17.82 19.28
N ALA A 180 -15.15 -17.83 18.29
CA ALA A 180 -14.10 -16.82 18.20
C ALA A 180 -14.71 -15.43 17.94
N THR A 181 -14.27 -14.43 18.70
CA THR A 181 -14.68 -13.03 18.53
C THR A 181 -13.58 -12.16 17.96
N ASP A 182 -12.32 -12.54 18.19
CA ASP A 182 -11.13 -11.84 17.68
C ASP A 182 -10.12 -12.84 17.11
N ILE A 183 -9.83 -12.68 15.83
CA ILE A 183 -8.85 -13.47 15.06
C ILE A 183 -7.88 -12.56 14.30
N SER A 184 -7.80 -11.29 14.72
CA SER A 184 -6.90 -10.31 14.12
C SER A 184 -5.45 -10.73 14.24
N TYR A 185 -4.63 -10.41 13.25
CA TYR A 185 -3.20 -10.73 13.18
C TYR A 185 -2.86 -12.23 13.34
N MET A 186 -3.84 -13.14 13.20
CA MET A 186 -3.64 -14.55 13.54
C MET A 186 -2.46 -15.18 12.81
N PHE A 187 -2.22 -14.84 11.55
CA PHE A 187 -1.12 -15.33 10.71
C PHE A 187 -0.20 -14.19 10.22
N SER A 188 -0.28 -13.01 10.84
CA SER A 188 0.54 -11.86 10.45
C SER A 188 2.02 -12.20 10.46
N ASP A 189 2.75 -11.75 9.44
CA ASP A 189 4.20 -11.97 9.28
C ASP A 189 4.63 -13.46 9.24
N CYS A 190 3.74 -14.38 8.81
CA CYS A 190 4.09 -15.76 8.50
C CYS A 190 4.73 -15.84 7.10
N HIS A 191 5.97 -15.35 6.97
CA HIS A 191 6.63 -15.12 5.69
C HIS A 191 6.83 -16.39 4.83
N SER A 192 7.01 -17.56 5.46
CA SER A 192 7.28 -18.84 4.79
C SER A 192 6.03 -19.66 4.49
N LEU A 193 4.85 -19.21 4.95
CA LEU A 193 3.59 -19.94 4.76
C LEU A 193 3.15 -19.86 3.29
N LYS A 194 3.17 -21.00 2.58
CA LYS A 194 2.87 -21.07 1.14
C LYS A 194 1.40 -21.39 0.86
N GLN A 195 0.81 -22.22 1.69
CA GLN A 195 -0.56 -22.69 1.58
C GLN A 195 -1.17 -22.81 2.95
N LEU A 196 -2.46 -22.53 3.05
CA LEU A 196 -3.25 -22.74 4.26
C LEU A 196 -4.53 -23.45 3.91
N ASN A 197 -4.63 -24.72 4.30
CA ASN A 197 -5.83 -25.51 4.06
C ASN A 197 -6.82 -25.31 5.21
N LEU A 198 -7.94 -24.66 4.91
CA LEU A 198 -9.02 -24.36 5.85
C LEU A 198 -10.32 -24.99 5.36
N PRO A 199 -10.54 -26.29 5.58
CA PRO A 199 -11.67 -27.02 4.97
C PRO A 199 -13.04 -26.52 5.43
N LYS A 200 -13.16 -26.00 6.66
CA LYS A 200 -14.35 -25.32 7.21
C LYS A 200 -13.90 -24.32 8.26
N PHE A 201 -13.82 -23.07 7.89
CA PHE A 201 -13.39 -22.01 8.81
C PHE A 201 -14.60 -21.18 9.25
N ASN A 202 -15.32 -21.69 10.25
CA ASN A 202 -16.47 -20.98 10.81
C ASN A 202 -15.99 -19.94 11.85
N CYS A 203 -15.97 -18.68 11.46
CA CYS A 203 -15.70 -17.54 12.32
C CYS A 203 -16.85 -16.52 12.31
N ASN A 204 -18.10 -17.02 12.24
CA ASN A 204 -19.29 -16.18 12.20
C ASN A 204 -19.43 -15.19 13.37
N ASN A 205 -18.82 -15.46 14.52
CA ASN A 205 -18.84 -14.58 15.68
C ASN A 205 -17.65 -13.60 15.73
N ALA A 206 -16.68 -13.76 14.84
CA ALA A 206 -15.54 -12.84 14.77
C ALA A 206 -15.96 -11.50 14.16
N THR A 207 -15.69 -10.41 14.87
CA THR A 207 -15.92 -9.04 14.41
C THR A 207 -14.66 -8.40 13.89
N ASN A 208 -13.49 -8.78 14.45
CA ASN A 208 -12.20 -8.25 14.07
C ASN A 208 -11.33 -9.31 13.37
N LEU A 209 -11.11 -9.11 12.07
CA LEU A 209 -10.26 -9.92 11.20
C LEU A 209 -9.10 -9.11 10.62
N SER A 210 -8.84 -7.92 11.17
CA SER A 210 -7.81 -7.02 10.66
C SER A 210 -6.45 -7.69 10.65
N SER A 211 -5.67 -7.45 9.59
CA SER A 211 -4.30 -7.93 9.43
C SER A 211 -4.11 -9.45 9.57
N MET A 212 -5.18 -10.24 9.35
CA MET A 212 -5.14 -11.70 9.60
C MET A 212 -4.01 -12.39 8.82
N PHE A 213 -3.74 -11.98 7.58
CA PHE A 213 -2.67 -12.50 6.71
C PHE A 213 -1.64 -11.42 6.34
N TYR A 214 -1.51 -10.39 7.16
CA TYR A 214 -0.58 -9.29 6.93
C TYR A 214 0.85 -9.80 6.66
N LYS A 215 1.46 -9.40 5.53
CA LYS A 215 2.81 -9.82 5.11
C LYS A 215 3.06 -11.33 4.99
N CYS A 216 2.03 -12.10 4.64
CA CYS A 216 2.22 -13.50 4.24
C CYS A 216 2.78 -13.55 2.80
N TYR A 217 4.05 -13.14 2.62
CA TYR A 217 4.68 -12.93 1.30
C TYR A 217 4.65 -14.15 0.38
N GLN A 218 4.74 -15.37 0.92
CA GLN A 218 4.80 -16.60 0.13
C GLN A 218 3.44 -17.28 -0.03
N LEU A 219 2.37 -16.74 0.56
CA LEU A 219 1.02 -17.30 0.45
C LEU A 219 0.53 -17.14 -1.00
N LYS A 220 0.38 -18.26 -1.72
CA LYS A 220 -0.03 -18.27 -3.14
C LYS A 220 -1.52 -18.43 -3.31
N GLU A 221 -2.13 -19.23 -2.45
CA GLU A 221 -3.53 -19.64 -2.54
C GLU A 221 -4.16 -19.66 -1.16
N ILE A 222 -5.40 -19.22 -1.07
CA ILE A 222 -6.25 -19.37 0.11
C ILE A 222 -7.71 -19.54 -0.32
N ASN A 223 -8.36 -20.60 0.14
CA ASN A 223 -9.75 -20.85 -0.21
C ASN A 223 -10.71 -20.08 0.70
N MET A 224 -11.05 -18.85 0.29
CA MET A 224 -11.98 -17.99 1.04
C MET A 224 -13.44 -18.48 0.98
N LYS A 225 -13.80 -19.36 0.03
CA LYS A 225 -15.17 -19.93 -0.06
C LYS A 225 -15.60 -20.71 1.19
N ASN A 226 -14.63 -21.20 1.95
CA ASN A 226 -14.87 -21.95 3.18
C ASN A 226 -14.94 -21.06 4.43
N PHE A 227 -14.70 -19.74 4.30
CA PHE A 227 -14.78 -18.80 5.41
C PHE A 227 -16.23 -18.34 5.61
N MET A 228 -16.73 -18.55 6.83
CA MET A 228 -18.02 -18.02 7.26
C MET A 228 -17.79 -16.84 8.20
N MET A 229 -18.06 -15.61 7.73
CA MET A 229 -17.71 -14.35 8.40
C MET A 229 -18.92 -13.41 8.54
N LYS A 230 -20.06 -13.93 9.01
CA LYS A 230 -21.34 -13.20 9.06
C LYS A 230 -21.31 -11.89 9.86
N ASN A 231 -20.47 -11.80 10.88
CA ASN A 231 -20.40 -10.65 11.77
C ASN A 231 -19.09 -9.82 11.61
N ALA A 232 -18.34 -10.02 10.54
CA ALA A 232 -17.12 -9.24 10.29
C ALA A 232 -17.44 -7.74 10.22
N GLU A 233 -16.73 -6.93 11.01
CA GLU A 233 -16.84 -5.49 11.08
C GLU A 233 -15.56 -4.81 10.58
N ASN A 234 -14.40 -5.39 10.89
CA ASN A 234 -13.10 -4.86 10.50
C ASN A 234 -12.26 -5.92 9.76
N MET A 235 -11.95 -5.65 8.49
CA MET A 235 -11.08 -6.45 7.63
C MET A 235 -9.90 -5.62 7.08
N SER A 236 -9.57 -4.50 7.74
CA SER A 236 -8.46 -3.65 7.31
C SER A 236 -7.14 -4.43 7.25
N SER A 237 -6.35 -4.18 6.21
CA SER A 237 -5.05 -4.80 6.00
C SER A 237 -5.05 -6.33 6.00
N MET A 238 -6.20 -6.99 5.76
CA MET A 238 -6.32 -8.46 5.91
C MET A 238 -5.30 -9.23 5.05
N PHE A 239 -5.01 -8.77 3.84
CA PHE A 239 -4.04 -9.35 2.92
C PHE A 239 -2.91 -8.38 2.55
N TYR A 240 -2.61 -7.41 3.44
CA TYR A 240 -1.57 -6.42 3.22
C TYR A 240 -0.22 -7.08 2.88
N GLU A 241 0.37 -6.76 1.73
CA GLU A 241 1.62 -7.33 1.21
C GLU A 241 1.64 -8.86 1.07
N CYS A 242 0.49 -9.50 0.78
CA CYS A 242 0.46 -10.88 0.30
C CYS A 242 0.91 -10.93 -1.17
N SER A 243 2.18 -10.65 -1.41
CA SER A 243 2.72 -10.37 -2.75
C SER A 243 2.75 -11.56 -3.71
N SER A 244 2.65 -12.79 -3.23
CA SER A 244 2.58 -14.01 -4.07
C SER A 244 1.16 -14.49 -4.35
N LEU A 245 0.14 -13.88 -3.73
CA LEU A 245 -1.25 -14.29 -3.87
C LEU A 245 -1.75 -14.04 -5.30
N ILE A 246 -2.33 -15.08 -5.94
CA ILE A 246 -2.70 -15.05 -7.36
C ILE A 246 -4.18 -14.78 -7.55
N GLU A 247 -5.03 -15.41 -6.73
CA GLU A 247 -6.48 -15.30 -6.81
C GLU A 247 -7.12 -15.22 -5.42
N LEU A 248 -8.27 -14.55 -5.34
CA LEU A 248 -9.14 -14.53 -4.17
C LEU A 248 -10.61 -14.52 -4.58
N ASP A 249 -11.42 -15.33 -3.90
CA ASP A 249 -12.85 -15.43 -4.18
C ASP A 249 -13.68 -15.34 -2.89
N PHE A 250 -14.41 -14.23 -2.75
CA PHE A 250 -15.31 -13.93 -1.63
C PHE A 250 -16.78 -14.26 -1.95
N THR A 251 -17.07 -15.19 -2.88
CA THR A 251 -18.45 -15.54 -3.30
C THR A 251 -19.37 -15.88 -2.11
N ASN A 252 -18.85 -16.51 -1.05
CA ASN A 252 -19.62 -16.90 0.13
C ASN A 252 -19.58 -15.86 1.27
N PHE A 253 -18.97 -14.71 1.05
CA PHE A 253 -18.95 -13.63 2.03
C PHE A 253 -20.36 -13.05 2.19
N ASN A 254 -20.79 -12.84 3.44
CA ASN A 254 -22.16 -12.41 3.74
C ASN A 254 -22.30 -11.45 4.92
N SER A 255 -21.22 -10.81 5.37
CA SER A 255 -21.35 -9.79 6.40
C SER A 255 -21.92 -8.49 5.84
N THR A 256 -22.94 -7.98 6.50
CA THR A 256 -23.52 -6.64 6.25
C THR A 256 -23.03 -5.59 7.26
N LYS A 257 -22.09 -5.96 8.14
CA LYS A 257 -21.61 -5.13 9.26
C LYS A 257 -20.25 -4.46 9.01
N LEU A 258 -19.66 -4.67 7.84
CA LEU A 258 -18.34 -4.09 7.51
C LEU A 258 -18.34 -2.57 7.66
N THR A 259 -17.33 -2.07 8.36
CA THR A 259 -17.08 -0.63 8.56
C THR A 259 -15.71 -0.19 8.08
N ASN A 260 -14.73 -1.12 8.01
CA ASN A 260 -13.36 -0.82 7.60
C ASN A 260 -12.76 -1.93 6.74
N ILE A 261 -12.32 -1.56 5.53
CA ILE A 261 -11.62 -2.40 4.55
C ILE A 261 -10.36 -1.69 4.00
N SER A 262 -9.89 -0.64 4.69
CA SER A 262 -8.70 0.10 4.30
C SER A 262 -7.50 -0.83 4.15
N ASN A 263 -6.67 -0.60 3.13
CA ASN A 263 -5.46 -1.38 2.86
C ASN A 263 -5.68 -2.91 2.68
N MET A 264 -6.92 -3.36 2.44
CA MET A 264 -7.26 -4.80 2.50
C MET A 264 -6.39 -5.65 1.56
N PHE A 265 -6.08 -5.16 0.36
CA PHE A 265 -5.25 -5.83 -0.66
C PHE A 265 -3.98 -5.03 -0.99
N TYR A 266 -3.52 -4.19 -0.06
CA TYR A 266 -2.34 -3.35 -0.28
C TYR A 266 -1.13 -4.19 -0.71
N ARG A 267 -0.54 -3.87 -1.89
CA ARG A 267 0.59 -4.58 -2.51
C ARG A 267 0.41 -6.10 -2.68
N CYS A 268 -0.81 -6.57 -2.95
CA CYS A 268 -1.03 -7.90 -3.50
C CYS A 268 -0.59 -7.91 -4.97
N SER A 269 0.73 -7.77 -5.20
CA SER A 269 1.29 -7.46 -6.52
C SER A 269 1.18 -8.59 -7.55
N SER A 270 0.93 -9.82 -7.13
CA SER A 270 0.71 -10.97 -8.03
C SER A 270 -0.77 -11.28 -8.28
N LEU A 271 -1.70 -10.57 -7.60
CA LEU A 271 -3.13 -10.81 -7.69
C LEU A 271 -3.64 -10.49 -9.10
N LYS A 272 -4.20 -11.50 -9.77
CA LYS A 272 -4.75 -11.42 -11.12
C LYS A 272 -6.28 -11.45 -11.13
N GLU A 273 -6.84 -12.30 -10.28
CA GLU A 273 -8.28 -12.54 -10.20
C GLU A 273 -8.78 -12.22 -8.79
N LEU A 274 -9.78 -11.37 -8.69
CA LEU A 274 -10.39 -10.97 -7.44
C LEU A 274 -11.91 -10.89 -7.59
N ASN A 275 -12.61 -11.81 -6.94
CA ASN A 275 -14.07 -11.80 -6.88
C ASN A 275 -14.53 -11.27 -5.52
N ILE A 276 -15.06 -10.06 -5.50
CA ILE A 276 -15.59 -9.36 -4.32
C ILE A 276 -17.04 -8.92 -4.53
N SER A 277 -17.76 -9.59 -5.44
CA SER A 277 -19.15 -9.28 -5.79
C SER A 277 -20.12 -9.35 -4.60
N ASN A 278 -19.79 -10.09 -3.54
CA ASN A 278 -20.58 -10.20 -2.32
C ASN A 278 -20.04 -9.37 -1.14
N LEU A 279 -19.13 -8.45 -1.39
CA LEU A 279 -18.61 -7.57 -0.35
C LEU A 279 -19.56 -6.38 -0.14
N TYR A 280 -20.36 -6.41 0.93
CA TYR A 280 -21.32 -5.35 1.26
C TYR A 280 -20.62 -4.15 1.88
N THR A 281 -20.64 -3.00 1.20
CA THR A 281 -19.89 -1.81 1.60
C THR A 281 -20.75 -0.69 2.20
N ASN A 282 -22.03 -0.94 2.49
CA ASN A 282 -23.02 0.06 2.93
C ASN A 282 -22.64 0.85 4.20
N ASN A 283 -21.73 0.34 5.02
CA ASN A 283 -21.30 0.99 6.26
C ASN A 283 -19.82 1.38 6.25
N ILE A 284 -19.13 1.21 5.13
CA ILE A 284 -17.71 1.55 5.00
C ILE A 284 -17.55 3.07 4.99
N THR A 285 -16.61 3.54 5.79
CA THR A 285 -16.22 4.95 5.87
C THR A 285 -14.83 5.22 5.34
N ASP A 286 -13.99 4.17 5.23
CA ASP A 286 -12.59 4.26 4.85
C ASP A 286 -12.24 3.15 3.85
N MET A 287 -11.86 3.54 2.63
CA MET A 287 -11.40 2.68 1.54
C MET A 287 -9.98 3.04 1.09
N ASN A 288 -9.23 3.80 1.91
CA ASN A 288 -7.90 4.23 1.52
C ASN A 288 -7.01 3.04 1.16
N SER A 289 -6.25 3.20 0.10
CA SER A 289 -5.22 2.25 -0.35
C SER A 289 -5.70 0.79 -0.49
N MET A 290 -7.03 0.56 -0.66
CA MET A 290 -7.60 -0.80 -0.66
C MET A 290 -6.94 -1.71 -1.70
N PHE A 291 -6.65 -1.21 -2.90
CA PHE A 291 -5.99 -1.95 -4.00
C PHE A 291 -4.61 -1.39 -4.33
N TYR A 292 -4.00 -0.59 -3.45
CA TYR A 292 -2.68 -0.01 -3.68
C TYR A 292 -1.66 -1.07 -4.11
N GLY A 293 -1.06 -0.91 -5.28
CA GLY A 293 0.00 -1.80 -5.76
C GLY A 293 -0.45 -3.20 -6.21
N CYS A 294 -1.75 -3.41 -6.50
CA CYS A 294 -2.24 -4.62 -7.16
C CYS A 294 -1.86 -4.58 -8.66
N SER A 295 -0.54 -4.63 -8.92
CA SER A 295 0.03 -4.29 -10.23
C SER A 295 -0.26 -5.30 -11.34
N LYS A 296 -0.70 -6.52 -11.03
CA LYS A 296 -1.09 -7.55 -12.01
C LYS A 296 -2.59 -7.71 -12.18
N LEU A 297 -3.41 -6.93 -11.46
CA LEU A 297 -4.86 -6.96 -11.58
C LEU A 297 -5.28 -6.27 -12.88
N GLU A 298 -5.84 -7.02 -13.84
CA GLU A 298 -6.24 -6.51 -15.14
C GLU A 298 -7.70 -6.07 -15.17
N HIS A 299 -8.56 -6.76 -14.43
CA HIS A 299 -9.99 -6.52 -14.34
C HIS A 299 -10.43 -6.49 -12.88
N LEU A 300 -11.33 -5.58 -12.55
CA LEU A 300 -11.90 -5.44 -11.20
C LEU A 300 -13.37 -5.04 -11.28
N ASP A 301 -14.26 -5.91 -10.82
CA ASP A 301 -15.69 -5.60 -10.70
C ASP A 301 -16.01 -5.14 -9.28
N ILE A 302 -16.35 -3.86 -9.16
CA ILE A 302 -16.79 -3.19 -7.93
C ILE A 302 -18.12 -2.45 -8.17
N SER A 303 -18.88 -2.88 -9.16
CA SER A 303 -20.18 -2.30 -9.52
C SER A 303 -21.22 -2.38 -8.41
N ASN A 304 -21.03 -3.30 -7.44
CA ASN A 304 -21.89 -3.47 -6.26
C ASN A 304 -21.48 -2.61 -5.05
N PHE A 305 -20.39 -1.85 -5.13
CA PHE A 305 -19.93 -1.04 -4.00
C PHE A 305 -20.86 0.14 -3.74
N ASN A 306 -21.34 0.26 -2.51
CA ASN A 306 -21.99 1.46 -2.01
C ASN A 306 -20.97 2.32 -1.27
N THR A 307 -20.72 3.52 -1.78
CA THR A 307 -19.71 4.44 -1.23
C THR A 307 -20.31 5.68 -0.54
N GLU A 308 -21.63 5.69 -0.29
CA GLU A 308 -22.36 6.84 0.28
C GLU A 308 -21.80 7.34 1.62
N LYS A 309 -21.16 6.48 2.41
CA LYS A 309 -20.60 6.83 3.72
C LYS A 309 -19.09 7.04 3.69
N VAL A 310 -18.44 6.81 2.56
CA VAL A 310 -16.97 6.86 2.44
C VAL A 310 -16.48 8.29 2.53
N ILE A 311 -15.47 8.51 3.36
CA ILE A 311 -14.83 9.81 3.60
C ILE A 311 -13.42 9.85 3.01
N ASP A 312 -12.75 8.71 2.93
CA ASP A 312 -11.35 8.60 2.51
C ASP A 312 -11.18 7.55 1.40
N MET A 313 -10.69 7.98 0.24
CA MET A 313 -10.38 7.14 -0.93
C MET A 313 -8.95 7.37 -1.43
N HIS A 314 -8.06 8.02 -0.63
CA HIS A 314 -6.71 8.31 -1.10
C HIS A 314 -5.97 7.03 -1.48
N ASN A 315 -5.23 7.08 -2.58
CA ASN A 315 -4.43 5.98 -3.12
C ASN A 315 -5.19 4.66 -3.37
N MET A 316 -6.54 4.70 -3.49
CA MET A 316 -7.35 3.46 -3.55
C MET A 316 -6.89 2.51 -4.67
N PHE A 317 -6.52 3.02 -5.83
CA PHE A 317 -6.02 2.25 -7.00
C PHE A 317 -4.57 2.60 -7.37
N TYR A 318 -3.82 3.25 -6.45
CA TYR A 318 -2.44 3.63 -6.73
C TYR A 318 -1.61 2.43 -7.21
N ASN A 319 -0.90 2.59 -8.35
CA ASN A 319 -0.07 1.54 -8.94
C ASN A 319 -0.81 0.23 -9.30
N CYS A 320 -2.10 0.32 -9.68
CA CYS A 320 -2.80 -0.77 -10.37
C CYS A 320 -2.41 -0.74 -11.87
N SER A 321 -1.14 -0.98 -12.15
CA SER A 321 -0.51 -0.67 -13.44
C SER A 321 -1.00 -1.52 -14.62
N SER A 322 -1.62 -2.68 -14.37
CA SER A 322 -2.20 -3.53 -15.42
C SER A 322 -3.71 -3.33 -15.63
N LEU A 323 -4.37 -2.52 -14.79
CA LEU A 323 -5.81 -2.29 -14.87
C LEU A 323 -6.15 -1.53 -16.15
N LYS A 324 -7.01 -2.11 -17.00
CA LYS A 324 -7.32 -1.59 -18.35
C LYS A 324 -8.54 -0.69 -18.38
N GLU A 325 -9.52 -1.02 -17.57
CA GLU A 325 -10.80 -0.30 -17.45
C GLU A 325 -11.30 -0.38 -16.00
N LEU A 326 -12.06 0.61 -15.60
CA LEU A 326 -12.64 0.68 -14.27
C LEU A 326 -14.02 1.35 -14.32
N ASN A 327 -15.06 0.62 -13.93
CA ASN A 327 -16.41 1.13 -13.85
C ASN A 327 -16.70 1.65 -12.43
N LEU A 328 -16.85 2.97 -12.29
CA LEU A 328 -17.17 3.66 -11.04
C LEU A 328 -18.53 4.35 -11.09
N SER A 329 -19.41 3.98 -12.02
CA SER A 329 -20.71 4.63 -12.23
C SER A 329 -21.63 4.62 -10.99
N ASN A 330 -21.42 3.68 -10.06
CA ASN A 330 -22.18 3.58 -8.80
C ASN A 330 -21.54 4.32 -7.62
N PHE A 331 -20.36 4.92 -7.80
CA PHE A 331 -19.68 5.59 -6.69
C PHE A 331 -20.36 6.92 -6.34
N ASN A 332 -20.83 7.03 -5.11
CA ASN A 332 -21.26 8.29 -4.51
C ASN A 332 -20.10 8.88 -3.70
N THR A 333 -19.50 9.94 -4.20
CA THR A 333 -18.33 10.58 -3.57
C THR A 333 -18.67 11.85 -2.78
N SER A 334 -19.96 12.12 -2.52
CA SER A 334 -20.43 13.37 -1.91
C SER A 334 -19.86 13.63 -0.50
N LYS A 335 -19.41 12.61 0.22
CA LYS A 335 -18.79 12.75 1.55
C LYS A 335 -17.27 12.64 1.54
N VAL A 336 -16.68 12.33 0.39
CA VAL A 336 -15.24 12.11 0.28
C VAL A 336 -14.48 13.43 0.46
N LYS A 337 -13.44 13.39 1.29
CA LYS A 337 -12.56 14.52 1.59
C LYS A 337 -11.17 14.36 1.01
N LYS A 338 -10.70 13.12 0.81
CA LYS A 338 -9.35 12.80 0.33
C LYS A 338 -9.42 11.91 -0.90
N MET A 339 -8.83 12.37 -2.00
CA MET A 339 -8.68 11.64 -3.25
C MET A 339 -7.23 11.67 -3.78
N GLU A 340 -6.27 12.08 -2.95
CA GLU A 340 -4.85 12.10 -3.30
C GLU A 340 -4.43 10.77 -3.91
N GLY A 341 -3.78 10.82 -5.08
CA GLY A 341 -3.20 9.67 -5.76
C GLY A 341 -4.17 8.55 -6.12
N MET A 342 -5.50 8.78 -6.12
CA MET A 342 -6.51 7.71 -6.25
C MET A 342 -6.27 6.78 -7.45
N PHE A 343 -5.84 7.31 -8.59
CA PHE A 343 -5.53 6.56 -9.82
C PHE A 343 -4.06 6.67 -10.23
N SER A 344 -3.19 7.19 -9.34
CA SER A 344 -1.79 7.40 -9.67
C SER A 344 -1.12 6.09 -10.10
N ASN A 345 -0.34 6.18 -11.18
CA ASN A 345 0.38 5.04 -11.75
C ASN A 345 -0.52 3.89 -12.26
N CYS A 346 -1.78 4.19 -12.64
CA CYS A 346 -2.64 3.28 -13.39
C CYS A 346 -2.27 3.36 -14.89
N ILE A 347 -1.08 2.90 -15.23
CA ILE A 347 -0.43 3.11 -16.53
C ILE A 347 -1.30 2.59 -17.67
N SER A 348 -1.88 1.37 -17.54
CA SER A 348 -2.64 0.70 -18.60
C SER A 348 -4.10 1.15 -18.73
N LEU A 349 -4.56 2.07 -17.85
CA LEU A 349 -5.95 2.49 -17.80
C LEU A 349 -6.30 3.31 -19.06
N LYS A 350 -7.25 2.81 -19.85
CA LYS A 350 -7.69 3.41 -21.11
C LYS A 350 -9.03 4.11 -20.99
N LEU A 351 -9.91 3.55 -20.19
CA LEU A 351 -11.27 4.04 -19.97
C LEU A 351 -11.51 4.25 -18.47
N LEU A 352 -11.91 5.46 -18.12
CA LEU A 352 -12.27 5.83 -16.76
C LEU A 352 -13.47 6.76 -16.76
N ASP A 353 -14.63 6.26 -16.33
CA ASP A 353 -15.82 7.09 -16.17
C ASP A 353 -15.95 7.53 -14.70
N ILE A 354 -15.73 8.83 -14.51
CA ILE A 354 -15.89 9.54 -13.22
C ILE A 354 -16.84 10.72 -13.36
N SER A 355 -17.68 10.71 -14.39
CA SER A 355 -18.64 11.78 -14.70
C SER A 355 -19.67 12.04 -13.58
N ASN A 356 -19.85 11.08 -12.66
CA ASN A 356 -20.73 11.16 -11.49
C ASN A 356 -20.03 11.61 -10.20
N PHE A 357 -18.70 11.80 -10.22
CA PHE A 357 -17.97 12.19 -9.00
C PHE A 357 -18.39 13.57 -8.51
N ASN A 358 -18.82 13.64 -7.26
CA ASN A 358 -18.99 14.88 -6.50
C ASN A 358 -17.72 15.12 -5.69
N THR A 359 -17.08 16.26 -5.90
CA THR A 359 -15.83 16.64 -5.22
C THR A 359 -16.00 17.86 -4.30
N ASP A 360 -17.24 18.24 -3.93
CA ASP A 360 -17.56 19.41 -3.10
C ASP A 360 -16.82 19.45 -1.77
N ASN A 361 -16.38 18.32 -1.25
CA ASN A 361 -15.71 18.21 0.04
C ASN A 361 -14.24 17.84 -0.06
N VAL A 362 -13.71 17.67 -1.28
CA VAL A 362 -12.32 17.28 -1.49
C VAL A 362 -11.38 18.48 -1.28
N THR A 363 -10.33 18.28 -0.50
CA THR A 363 -9.34 19.31 -0.17
C THR A 363 -7.97 19.04 -0.82
N ASP A 364 -7.68 17.80 -1.21
CA ASP A 364 -6.42 17.39 -1.83
C ASP A 364 -6.70 16.51 -3.04
N MET A 365 -6.23 16.96 -4.23
CA MET A 365 -6.31 16.25 -5.50
C MET A 365 -4.92 15.96 -6.07
N SER A 366 -3.87 16.11 -5.25
CA SER A 366 -2.50 15.87 -5.69
C SER A 366 -2.32 14.44 -6.20
N TYR A 367 -1.54 14.27 -7.26
CA TYR A 367 -1.25 12.98 -7.90
C TYR A 367 -2.46 12.19 -8.41
N MET A 368 -3.69 12.74 -8.43
CA MET A 368 -4.92 11.94 -8.64
C MET A 368 -4.88 11.07 -9.90
N PHE A 369 -4.36 11.59 -11.01
CA PHE A 369 -4.21 10.88 -12.30
C PHE A 369 -2.75 10.76 -12.75
N ASN A 370 -1.80 11.00 -11.86
CA ASN A 370 -0.38 10.95 -12.20
C ASN A 370 -0.02 9.61 -12.84
N LYS A 371 0.69 9.65 -13.99
CA LYS A 371 1.09 8.48 -14.78
C LYS A 371 -0.06 7.60 -15.29
N CYS A 372 -1.24 8.16 -15.52
CA CYS A 372 -2.28 7.50 -16.32
C CYS A 372 -1.95 7.59 -17.81
N SER A 373 -0.85 6.95 -18.22
CA SER A 373 -0.18 7.22 -19.50
C SER A 373 -0.96 6.80 -20.74
N PHE A 374 -1.89 5.83 -20.64
CA PHE A 374 -2.72 5.37 -21.75
C PHE A 374 -4.12 6.00 -21.79
N LEU A 375 -4.43 6.88 -20.82
CA LEU A 375 -5.72 7.57 -20.76
C LEU A 375 -5.76 8.66 -21.85
N LYS A 376 -6.67 8.53 -22.82
CA LYS A 376 -6.79 9.47 -23.95
C LYS A 376 -7.76 10.61 -23.67
N GLU A 377 -8.80 10.31 -22.93
CA GLU A 377 -9.90 11.23 -22.60
C GLU A 377 -10.19 11.15 -21.12
N LEU A 378 -10.50 12.27 -20.50
CA LEU A 378 -10.86 12.35 -19.10
C LEU A 378 -11.93 13.42 -18.89
N ASN A 379 -13.11 12.99 -18.46
CA ASN A 379 -14.22 13.89 -18.15
C ASN A 379 -14.22 14.29 -16.67
N VAL A 380 -13.76 15.51 -16.38
CA VAL A 380 -13.76 16.11 -15.05
C VAL A 380 -14.79 17.24 -14.88
N SER A 381 -15.77 17.34 -15.80
CA SER A 381 -16.72 18.45 -15.90
C SER A 381 -17.61 18.64 -14.66
N LYS A 382 -17.72 17.65 -13.79
CA LYS A 382 -18.46 17.71 -12.51
C LYS A 382 -17.58 18.02 -11.29
N PHE A 383 -16.27 18.16 -11.48
CA PHE A 383 -15.38 18.43 -10.36
C PHE A 383 -15.58 19.84 -9.83
N ASN A 384 -15.93 19.96 -8.57
CA ASN A 384 -15.90 21.22 -7.84
C ASN A 384 -14.60 21.30 -7.05
N THR A 385 -13.73 22.22 -7.43
CA THR A 385 -12.39 22.35 -6.86
C THR A 385 -12.24 23.48 -5.85
N ARG A 386 -13.37 24.13 -5.48
CA ARG A 386 -13.36 25.32 -4.61
C ARG A 386 -12.66 25.12 -3.25
N LYS A 387 -12.66 23.91 -2.69
CA LYS A 387 -12.01 23.61 -1.41
C LYS A 387 -10.60 23.02 -1.58
N VAL A 388 -10.17 22.78 -2.80
CA VAL A 388 -8.87 22.14 -3.07
C VAL A 388 -7.74 23.12 -2.81
N THR A 389 -6.74 22.66 -2.05
CA THR A 389 -5.54 23.42 -1.70
C THR A 389 -4.28 22.91 -2.39
N ASP A 390 -4.25 21.65 -2.84
CA ASP A 390 -3.11 21.05 -3.52
C ASP A 390 -3.55 20.30 -4.79
N MET A 391 -2.96 20.68 -5.94
CA MET A 391 -3.16 20.03 -7.25
C MET A 391 -1.84 19.59 -7.89
N LYS A 392 -0.74 19.53 -7.09
CA LYS A 392 0.56 19.11 -7.63
C LYS A 392 0.47 17.73 -8.27
N TYR A 393 1.14 17.56 -9.41
CA TYR A 393 1.20 16.30 -10.16
C TYR A 393 -0.16 15.74 -10.59
N MET A 394 -1.27 16.50 -10.53
CA MET A 394 -2.62 15.94 -10.74
C MET A 394 -2.77 15.20 -12.07
N PHE A 395 -2.21 15.71 -13.16
CA PHE A 395 -2.22 15.11 -14.49
C PHE A 395 -0.82 14.81 -15.03
N SER A 396 0.21 14.83 -14.17
CA SER A 396 1.59 14.58 -14.60
C SER A 396 1.72 13.21 -15.26
N ASP A 397 2.48 13.15 -16.35
CA ASP A 397 2.73 11.95 -17.16
C ASP A 397 1.45 11.28 -17.74
N CYS A 398 0.35 12.04 -17.90
CA CYS A 398 -0.81 11.63 -18.71
C CYS A 398 -0.47 11.76 -20.20
N SER A 399 0.47 10.93 -20.66
CA SER A 399 1.15 11.14 -21.94
C SER A 399 0.29 10.94 -23.18
N SER A 400 -0.84 10.22 -23.09
CA SER A 400 -1.79 10.04 -24.21
C SER A 400 -2.94 11.05 -24.20
N LEU A 401 -3.06 11.89 -23.17
CA LEU A 401 -4.16 12.85 -23.04
C LEU A 401 -3.99 13.98 -24.07
N GLN A 402 -4.95 14.12 -24.98
CA GLN A 402 -4.89 15.10 -26.07
C GLN A 402 -5.62 16.40 -25.75
N GLU A 403 -6.71 16.30 -25.01
CA GLU A 403 -7.57 17.40 -24.62
C GLU A 403 -7.96 17.28 -23.14
N LEU A 404 -8.06 18.41 -22.47
CA LEU A 404 -8.47 18.48 -21.07
C LEU A 404 -9.24 19.79 -20.82
N ASN A 405 -10.53 19.66 -20.52
CA ASN A 405 -11.37 20.82 -20.21
C ASN A 405 -11.37 21.13 -18.71
N LEU A 406 -10.75 22.24 -18.32
CA LEU A 406 -10.66 22.73 -16.94
C LEU A 406 -11.35 24.08 -16.72
N THR A 407 -12.18 24.54 -17.68
CA THR A 407 -12.80 25.88 -17.65
C THR A 407 -13.72 26.13 -16.46
N HIS A 408 -14.10 25.07 -15.71
CA HIS A 408 -14.94 25.14 -14.50
C HIS A 408 -14.14 25.00 -13.20
N PHE A 409 -12.82 24.77 -13.27
CA PHE A 409 -11.98 24.64 -12.07
C PHE A 409 -11.90 26.00 -11.33
N ASN A 410 -12.17 25.97 -10.05
CA ASN A 410 -11.88 27.10 -9.15
C ASN A 410 -10.57 26.79 -8.40
N THR A 411 -9.57 27.63 -8.62
CA THR A 411 -8.23 27.45 -8.03
C THR A 411 -7.90 28.51 -6.96
N GLU A 412 -8.90 29.25 -6.49
CA GLU A 412 -8.75 30.35 -5.52
C GLU A 412 -7.98 29.97 -4.25
N ASN A 413 -8.15 28.72 -3.77
CA ASN A 413 -7.52 28.23 -2.55
C ASN A 413 -6.26 27.38 -2.80
N VAL A 414 -5.86 27.21 -4.05
CA VAL A 414 -4.74 26.34 -4.42
C VAL A 414 -3.41 27.00 -4.11
N GLU A 415 -2.55 26.32 -3.36
CA GLU A 415 -1.19 26.76 -3.01
C GLU A 415 -0.10 26.17 -3.92
N SER A 416 -0.35 25.00 -4.52
CA SER A 416 0.62 24.35 -5.41
C SER A 416 -0.03 23.74 -6.65
N ILE A 417 0.51 24.09 -7.81
CA ILE A 417 0.23 23.45 -9.10
C ILE A 417 1.52 22.89 -9.74
N SER A 418 2.56 22.65 -8.92
CA SER A 418 3.81 22.09 -9.41
C SER A 418 3.59 20.78 -10.13
N ASN A 419 4.25 20.64 -11.30
CA ASN A 419 4.16 19.42 -12.14
C ASN A 419 2.75 19.04 -12.60
N MET A 420 1.75 19.93 -12.49
CA MET A 420 0.35 19.57 -12.75
C MET A 420 0.15 18.97 -14.15
N PHE A 421 0.84 19.46 -15.15
CA PHE A 421 0.78 19.00 -16.55
C PHE A 421 2.12 18.47 -17.06
N SER A 422 3.10 18.26 -16.18
CA SER A 422 4.42 17.72 -16.56
C SER A 422 4.27 16.39 -17.29
N GLY A 423 4.95 16.20 -18.41
CA GLY A 423 4.89 14.95 -19.19
C GLY A 423 3.57 14.71 -19.93
N CYS A 424 2.69 15.72 -20.05
CA CYS A 424 1.51 15.66 -20.92
C CYS A 424 1.92 15.82 -22.39
N ILE A 425 2.63 14.83 -22.93
CA ILE A 425 3.34 14.93 -24.21
C ILE A 425 2.43 15.10 -25.42
N SER A 426 1.17 14.62 -25.34
CA SER A 426 0.18 14.69 -26.42
C SER A 426 -0.79 15.86 -26.30
N LEU A 427 -0.72 16.63 -25.21
CA LEU A 427 -1.62 17.76 -24.96
C LEU A 427 -1.34 18.88 -25.98
N ASN A 428 -2.32 19.17 -26.87
CA ASN A 428 -2.16 20.12 -27.96
C ASN A 428 -2.49 21.56 -27.56
N GLU A 429 -3.52 21.70 -26.73
CA GLU A 429 -4.02 22.97 -26.22
C GLU A 429 -4.64 22.81 -24.84
N ILE A 430 -4.69 23.89 -24.10
CA ILE A 430 -5.34 23.94 -22.78
C ILE A 430 -5.80 25.36 -22.49
N ASP A 431 -7.04 25.50 -22.01
CA ASP A 431 -7.60 26.78 -21.56
C ASP A 431 -7.55 26.86 -20.02
N LEU A 432 -6.75 27.79 -19.53
CA LEU A 432 -6.56 28.09 -18.11
C LEU A 432 -6.99 29.53 -17.76
N SER A 433 -7.81 30.15 -18.60
CA SER A 433 -8.23 31.56 -18.47
C SER A 433 -8.99 31.85 -17.17
N ASN A 434 -9.60 30.82 -16.57
CA ASN A 434 -10.35 30.92 -15.32
C ASN A 434 -9.52 30.57 -14.06
N PHE A 435 -8.25 30.17 -14.22
CA PHE A 435 -7.40 29.87 -13.05
C PHE A 435 -7.08 31.16 -12.28
N ASN A 436 -7.47 31.18 -11.01
CA ASN A 436 -7.04 32.18 -10.04
C ASN A 436 -5.81 31.64 -9.29
N THR A 437 -4.65 32.18 -9.63
CA THR A 437 -3.38 31.71 -9.07
C THR A 437 -2.83 32.61 -7.96
N LYS A 438 -3.63 33.54 -7.44
CA LYS A 438 -3.21 34.50 -6.41
C LYS A 438 -2.57 33.86 -5.18
N ASN A 439 -3.03 32.69 -4.75
CA ASN A 439 -2.49 31.99 -3.58
C ASN A 439 -1.40 30.95 -3.92
N VAL A 440 -1.08 30.77 -5.21
CA VAL A 440 -0.11 29.78 -5.65
C VAL A 440 1.32 30.26 -5.32
N LYS A 441 2.07 29.41 -4.63
CA LYS A 441 3.48 29.62 -4.26
C LYS A 441 4.45 28.82 -5.13
N TYR A 442 4.01 27.66 -5.66
CA TYR A 442 4.88 26.73 -6.38
C TYR A 442 4.28 26.38 -7.75
N MET A 443 5.05 26.72 -8.83
CA MET A 443 4.70 26.42 -10.23
C MET A 443 5.81 25.64 -10.95
N ARG A 444 6.74 25.07 -10.18
CA ARG A 444 7.88 24.32 -10.72
C ARG A 444 7.41 23.18 -11.62
N TYR A 445 8.06 23.01 -12.80
CA TYR A 445 7.75 21.97 -13.78
C TYR A 445 6.29 21.97 -14.31
N LEU A 446 5.52 23.06 -14.22
CA LEU A 446 4.08 23.07 -14.50
C LEU A 446 3.73 22.47 -15.89
N PHE A 447 4.48 22.83 -16.93
CA PHE A 447 4.32 22.34 -18.32
C PHE A 447 5.57 21.60 -18.82
N ASN A 448 6.42 21.08 -17.92
CA ASN A 448 7.62 20.35 -18.31
C ASN A 448 7.28 19.22 -19.29
N GLU A 449 8.05 19.14 -20.39
CA GLU A 449 7.90 18.11 -21.44
C GLU A 449 6.51 18.04 -22.12
N CYS A 450 5.79 19.16 -22.20
CA CYS A 450 4.57 19.27 -23.01
C CYS A 450 4.96 19.48 -24.49
N TYR A 451 5.46 18.41 -25.12
CA TYR A 451 6.06 18.48 -26.46
C TYR A 451 5.10 18.94 -27.57
N SER A 452 3.79 18.66 -27.44
CA SER A 452 2.78 18.96 -28.48
C SER A 452 2.11 20.32 -28.30
N LEU A 453 2.32 20.99 -27.16
CA LEU A 453 1.68 22.26 -26.84
C LEU A 453 2.19 23.37 -27.76
N LYS A 454 1.28 23.99 -28.56
CA LYS A 454 1.65 24.98 -29.57
C LYS A 454 1.52 26.41 -29.12
N GLU A 455 0.46 26.69 -28.38
CA GLU A 455 0.12 28.03 -27.89
C GLU A 455 -0.30 27.93 -26.41
N LEU A 456 0.08 28.91 -25.62
CA LEU A 456 -0.28 28.98 -24.21
C LEU A 456 -0.50 30.44 -23.79
N ASN A 457 -1.69 30.72 -23.28
CA ASN A 457 -2.04 32.02 -22.74
C ASN A 457 -2.22 31.94 -21.23
N LEU A 458 -1.29 32.56 -20.49
CA LEU A 458 -1.30 32.63 -19.02
C LEU A 458 -1.50 34.07 -18.51
N SER A 459 -2.12 34.94 -19.32
CA SER A 459 -2.35 36.33 -18.94
C SER A 459 -3.32 36.51 -17.76
N SER A 460 -4.07 35.46 -17.39
CA SER A 460 -4.92 35.43 -16.19
C SER A 460 -4.15 35.09 -14.91
N PHE A 461 -2.91 34.60 -15.01
CA PHE A 461 -2.13 34.15 -13.85
C PHE A 461 -1.62 35.32 -13.04
N ASP A 462 -2.00 35.41 -11.77
CA ASP A 462 -1.37 36.24 -10.76
C ASP A 462 -0.21 35.45 -10.14
N THR A 463 1.00 35.87 -10.40
CA THR A 463 2.22 35.19 -9.93
C THR A 463 2.92 35.93 -8.80
N SER A 464 2.25 36.90 -8.18
CA SER A 464 2.82 37.78 -7.13
C SER A 464 3.31 37.02 -5.89
N ASN A 465 2.75 35.85 -5.61
CA ASN A 465 3.15 34.99 -4.48
C ASN A 465 4.05 33.81 -4.86
N VAL A 466 4.41 33.68 -6.16
CA VAL A 466 5.21 32.54 -6.63
C VAL A 466 6.68 32.69 -6.24
N ILE A 467 7.23 31.61 -5.68
CA ILE A 467 8.62 31.55 -5.21
C ILE A 467 9.52 30.76 -6.18
N ASP A 468 8.98 29.72 -6.83
CA ASP A 468 9.74 28.82 -7.71
C ASP A 468 9.01 28.62 -9.05
N MET A 469 9.67 29.06 -10.15
CA MET A 469 9.24 28.89 -11.54
C MET A 469 10.21 28.00 -12.35
N SER A 470 11.13 27.30 -11.66
CA SER A 470 12.14 26.50 -12.35
C SER A 470 11.50 25.41 -13.22
N TYR A 471 12.09 25.15 -14.37
CA TYR A 471 11.64 24.14 -15.33
C TYR A 471 10.18 24.30 -15.85
N MET A 472 9.55 25.47 -15.64
CA MET A 472 8.11 25.65 -15.90
C MET A 472 7.70 25.26 -17.34
N PHE A 473 8.50 25.59 -18.34
CA PHE A 473 8.28 25.27 -19.77
C PHE A 473 9.42 24.40 -20.33
N TYR A 474 10.13 23.66 -19.48
CA TYR A 474 11.25 22.82 -19.89
C TYR A 474 10.84 21.85 -20.99
N ARG A 475 11.54 21.88 -22.13
CA ARG A 475 11.28 21.05 -23.32
C ARG A 475 9.88 21.21 -23.97
N CYS A 476 9.22 22.35 -23.84
CA CYS A 476 8.04 22.66 -24.63
C CYS A 476 8.43 22.92 -26.10
N SER A 477 8.90 21.89 -26.81
CA SER A 477 9.60 22.05 -28.10
C SER A 477 8.71 22.53 -29.23
N SER A 478 7.37 22.34 -29.20
CA SER A 478 6.42 22.83 -30.21
C SER A 478 5.83 24.20 -29.88
N LEU A 479 6.14 24.78 -28.69
CA LEU A 479 5.53 26.03 -28.23
C LEU A 479 5.99 27.21 -29.09
N LYS A 480 5.04 27.78 -29.84
CA LYS A 480 5.28 28.92 -30.78
C LYS A 480 4.86 30.26 -30.21
N LYS A 481 3.78 30.25 -29.38
CA LYS A 481 3.24 31.47 -28.78
C LYS A 481 3.04 31.23 -27.28
N LEU A 482 3.63 32.11 -26.50
CA LEU A 482 3.53 32.12 -25.05
C LEU A 482 3.20 33.53 -24.58
N ASN A 483 2.06 33.70 -23.88
CA ASN A 483 1.66 34.95 -23.27
C ASN A 483 1.81 34.88 -21.75
N ILE A 484 2.86 35.51 -21.23
CA ILE A 484 3.18 35.66 -19.81
C ILE A 484 3.41 37.14 -19.45
N SER A 485 2.79 38.04 -20.22
CA SER A 485 2.98 39.49 -20.09
C SER A 485 2.50 40.08 -18.75
N THR A 486 1.73 39.31 -17.96
CA THR A 486 1.22 39.71 -16.64
C THR A 486 2.03 39.16 -15.46
N PHE A 487 3.03 38.33 -15.73
CA PHE A 487 3.80 37.70 -14.66
C PHE A 487 4.51 38.75 -13.77
N ASN A 488 4.25 38.70 -12.48
CA ASN A 488 5.04 39.37 -11.47
C ASN A 488 6.03 38.37 -10.87
N THR A 489 7.31 38.63 -11.00
CA THR A 489 8.38 37.71 -10.55
C THR A 489 9.15 38.24 -9.35
N GLU A 490 8.65 39.28 -8.67
CA GLU A 490 9.34 39.96 -7.56
C GLU A 490 9.74 38.98 -6.43
N ASN A 491 8.90 37.96 -6.14
CA ASN A 491 9.16 36.99 -5.09
C ASN A 491 9.86 35.71 -5.58
N VAL A 492 10.13 35.59 -6.88
CA VAL A 492 10.74 34.38 -7.44
C VAL A 492 12.23 34.31 -7.12
N THR A 493 12.65 33.17 -6.57
CA THR A 493 14.06 32.90 -6.24
C THR A 493 14.74 31.95 -7.21
N ASN A 494 13.96 31.14 -7.97
CA ASN A 494 14.50 30.16 -8.90
C ASN A 494 13.79 30.19 -10.24
N MET A 495 14.56 30.46 -11.33
CA MET A 495 14.15 30.44 -12.73
C MET A 495 15.01 29.50 -13.58
N GLY A 496 15.82 28.65 -12.96
CA GLY A 496 16.71 27.74 -13.69
C GLY A 496 15.94 26.84 -14.65
N TYR A 497 16.47 26.67 -15.87
CA TYR A 497 15.90 25.83 -16.94
C TYR A 497 14.48 26.21 -17.38
N MET A 498 13.95 27.40 -17.04
CA MET A 498 12.54 27.76 -17.26
C MET A 498 12.08 27.56 -18.70
N PHE A 499 12.90 27.92 -19.69
CA PHE A 499 12.61 27.82 -21.13
C PHE A 499 13.57 26.86 -21.86
N TYR A 500 14.27 25.99 -21.12
CA TYR A 500 15.20 25.03 -21.72
C TYR A 500 14.54 24.22 -22.83
N ARG A 501 15.14 24.19 -24.03
CA ARG A 501 14.63 23.50 -25.24
C ARG A 501 13.22 23.93 -25.68
N CYS A 502 12.83 25.18 -25.48
CA CYS A 502 11.66 25.76 -26.16
C CYS A 502 12.01 26.08 -27.61
N SER A 503 12.32 25.04 -28.39
CA SER A 503 12.98 25.17 -29.71
C SER A 503 12.16 25.83 -30.79
N SER A 504 10.80 25.91 -30.69
CA SER A 504 9.91 26.57 -31.63
C SER A 504 9.54 28.02 -31.27
N LEU A 505 9.98 28.49 -30.07
CA LEU A 505 9.62 29.82 -29.58
C LEU A 505 10.45 30.89 -30.29
N LYS A 506 9.79 31.73 -31.10
CA LYS A 506 10.47 32.78 -31.87
C LYS A 506 10.61 34.10 -31.13
N ASN A 507 9.57 34.47 -30.39
CA ASN A 507 9.48 35.73 -29.67
C ASN A 507 9.02 35.48 -28.26
N LEU A 508 9.63 36.15 -27.28
CA LEU A 508 9.29 36.05 -25.89
C LEU A 508 9.32 37.44 -25.23
N ASN A 509 8.17 37.87 -24.71
CA ASN A 509 8.07 39.15 -24.00
C ASN A 509 8.13 38.87 -22.49
N ILE A 510 9.22 39.25 -21.86
CA ILE A 510 9.49 39.16 -20.41
C ILE A 510 9.98 40.51 -19.84
N SER A 511 9.56 41.62 -20.48
CA SER A 511 9.94 42.96 -20.10
C SER A 511 9.49 43.38 -18.69
N ASN A 512 8.53 42.66 -18.10
CA ASN A 512 8.03 42.90 -16.74
C ASN A 512 8.65 41.98 -15.67
N PHE A 513 9.59 41.10 -16.03
CA PHE A 513 10.27 40.26 -15.06
C PHE A 513 11.16 41.08 -14.15
N ASN A 514 11.01 40.94 -12.84
CA ASN A 514 11.92 41.42 -11.82
C ASN A 514 12.74 40.24 -11.27
N THR A 515 14.04 40.26 -11.47
CA THR A 515 14.94 39.18 -11.07
C THR A 515 15.79 39.52 -9.84
N SER A 516 15.47 40.59 -9.11
CA SER A 516 16.26 41.06 -7.96
C SER A 516 16.43 40.03 -6.84
N ASN A 517 15.44 39.11 -6.67
CA ASN A 517 15.47 38.04 -5.67
C ASN A 517 15.90 36.67 -6.25
N VAL A 518 16.16 36.58 -7.56
CA VAL A 518 16.53 35.32 -8.21
C VAL A 518 18.00 34.97 -7.88
N THR A 519 18.21 33.72 -7.46
CA THR A 519 19.53 33.15 -7.15
C THR A 519 19.98 32.09 -8.15
N GLU A 520 19.02 31.48 -8.89
CA GLU A 520 19.27 30.39 -9.84
C GLU A 520 18.67 30.74 -11.23
N MET A 521 19.53 30.84 -12.26
CA MET A 521 19.11 31.17 -13.62
C MET A 521 19.87 30.36 -14.71
N LYS A 522 20.66 29.36 -14.29
CA LYS A 522 21.44 28.53 -15.22
C LYS A 522 20.55 27.84 -16.25
N TYR A 523 21.03 27.67 -17.49
CA TYR A 523 20.34 27.00 -18.60
C TYR A 523 18.98 27.61 -18.98
N MET A 524 18.62 28.83 -18.54
CA MET A 524 17.26 29.36 -18.66
C MET A 524 16.72 29.35 -20.09
N PHE A 525 17.54 29.68 -21.09
CA PHE A 525 17.18 29.73 -22.52
C PHE A 525 17.98 28.73 -23.37
N ASN A 526 18.65 27.76 -22.75
CA ASN A 526 19.48 26.82 -23.48
C ASN A 526 18.67 26.07 -24.54
N GLU A 527 19.22 25.90 -25.76
CA GLU A 527 18.58 25.26 -26.91
C GLU A 527 17.21 25.89 -27.33
N CYS A 528 17.02 27.20 -27.11
CA CYS A 528 15.94 27.98 -27.72
C CYS A 528 16.30 28.31 -29.17
N THR A 529 16.35 27.30 -30.04
CA THR A 529 16.96 27.39 -31.37
C THR A 529 16.23 28.33 -32.37
N SER A 530 14.95 28.64 -32.16
CA SER A 530 14.17 29.55 -33.01
C SER A 530 14.08 30.98 -32.47
N LEU A 531 14.58 31.26 -31.27
CA LEU A 531 14.50 32.59 -30.68
C LEU A 531 15.40 33.56 -31.47
N GLU A 532 14.82 34.66 -31.97
CA GLU A 532 15.51 35.59 -32.87
C GLU A 532 16.07 36.81 -32.12
N GLU A 533 15.30 37.36 -31.19
CA GLU A 533 15.67 38.50 -30.38
C GLU A 533 15.25 38.31 -28.93
N LEU A 534 16.06 38.83 -28.00
CA LEU A 534 15.74 38.78 -26.57
C LEU A 534 16.25 40.02 -25.86
N ASP A 535 15.37 40.75 -25.19
CA ASP A 535 15.69 41.90 -24.36
C ASP A 535 15.58 41.54 -22.89
N LEU A 536 16.72 41.54 -22.18
CA LEU A 536 16.87 41.30 -20.74
C LEU A 536 17.41 42.51 -20.01
N SER A 537 17.19 43.71 -20.55
CA SER A 537 17.68 44.97 -19.94
C SER A 537 17.07 45.25 -18.56
N ASN A 538 15.95 44.57 -18.23
CA ASN A 538 15.30 44.64 -16.90
C ASN A 538 15.82 43.61 -15.89
N PHE A 539 16.69 42.66 -16.31
CA PHE A 539 17.19 41.60 -15.43
C PHE A 539 18.33 42.12 -14.52
N ASN A 540 18.24 41.86 -13.24
CA ASN A 540 19.28 42.04 -12.25
C ASN A 540 19.97 40.70 -11.96
N THR A 541 21.31 40.66 -11.96
CA THR A 541 22.12 39.47 -11.72
C THR A 541 22.94 39.51 -10.45
N ASP A 542 22.73 40.51 -9.57
CA ASP A 542 23.53 40.72 -8.37
C ASP A 542 23.50 39.55 -7.38
N ASN A 543 22.40 38.81 -7.33
CA ASN A 543 22.24 37.66 -6.44
C ASN A 543 22.52 36.32 -7.12
N ILE A 544 22.94 36.30 -8.39
CA ILE A 544 23.15 35.07 -9.17
C ILE A 544 24.61 34.64 -9.08
N TYR A 545 24.82 33.34 -8.85
CA TYR A 545 26.14 32.73 -8.80
C TYR A 545 26.48 31.92 -10.06
N ASP A 546 25.51 31.38 -10.78
CA ASP A 546 25.72 30.48 -11.92
C ASP A 546 24.85 30.87 -13.13
N LEU A 547 25.50 31.29 -14.23
CA LEU A 547 24.92 31.63 -15.53
C LEU A 547 25.36 30.66 -16.65
N ARG A 548 25.95 29.52 -16.30
CA ARG A 548 26.44 28.58 -17.31
C ARG A 548 25.33 28.18 -18.28
N TYR A 549 25.70 28.08 -19.56
CA TYR A 549 24.87 27.61 -20.64
C TYR A 549 23.53 28.37 -20.83
N MET A 550 23.41 29.60 -20.32
CA MET A 550 22.14 30.34 -20.29
C MET A 550 21.54 30.51 -21.69
N PHE A 551 22.34 30.76 -22.72
CA PHE A 551 21.95 30.94 -24.12
C PHE A 551 22.59 29.88 -25.04
N CYS A 552 23.23 28.87 -24.52
CA CYS A 552 23.89 27.83 -25.30
C CYS A 552 22.92 27.23 -26.34
N ASP A 553 23.37 27.00 -27.58
CA ASP A 553 22.61 26.51 -28.72
C ASP A 553 21.39 27.38 -29.11
N CYS A 554 21.37 28.70 -28.78
CA CYS A 554 20.37 29.64 -29.35
C CYS A 554 20.80 30.02 -30.77
N SER A 555 20.75 29.09 -31.71
CA SER A 555 21.33 29.16 -33.04
C SER A 555 20.72 30.22 -33.96
N SER A 556 19.48 30.69 -33.71
CA SER A 556 18.81 31.75 -34.48
C SER A 556 18.88 33.14 -33.82
N LEU A 557 19.41 33.24 -32.61
CA LEU A 557 19.42 34.49 -31.85
C LEU A 557 20.36 35.52 -32.51
N LYS A 558 19.79 36.61 -33.01
CA LYS A 558 20.49 37.67 -33.75
C LYS A 558 20.83 38.85 -32.88
N LYS A 559 19.96 39.19 -31.93
CA LYS A 559 20.07 40.34 -31.04
C LYS A 559 19.77 39.95 -29.60
N LEU A 560 20.68 40.37 -28.69
CA LEU A 560 20.56 40.11 -27.25
C LEU A 560 20.96 41.38 -26.48
N ASN A 561 20.05 41.80 -25.59
CA ASN A 561 20.30 42.94 -24.71
C ASN A 561 20.49 42.48 -23.27
N LEU A 562 21.73 42.66 -22.76
CA LEU A 562 22.18 42.33 -21.40
C LEU A 562 22.71 43.58 -20.67
N SER A 563 22.17 44.77 -20.95
CA SER A 563 22.74 46.04 -20.47
C SER A 563 22.83 46.15 -18.94
N ASN A 564 21.95 45.43 -18.18
CA ASN A 564 21.95 45.41 -16.71
C ASN A 564 22.59 44.15 -16.10
N PHE A 565 23.27 43.32 -16.89
CA PHE A 565 23.96 42.15 -16.35
C PHE A 565 25.29 42.58 -15.72
N HIS A 566 25.53 42.17 -14.47
CA HIS A 566 26.75 42.35 -13.73
C HIS A 566 27.30 41.01 -13.23
N THR A 567 28.59 40.76 -13.47
CA THR A 567 29.21 39.47 -13.12
C THR A 567 30.00 39.48 -11.81
N ASN A 568 29.87 40.52 -10.98
CA ASN A 568 30.65 40.68 -9.75
C ASN A 568 30.54 39.49 -8.78
N ASN A 569 29.36 38.89 -8.68
CA ASN A 569 29.06 37.76 -7.79
C ASN A 569 29.00 36.41 -8.52
N ILE A 570 29.20 36.39 -9.85
CA ILE A 570 29.05 35.18 -10.65
C ILE A 570 30.33 34.34 -10.59
N GLY A 571 30.24 33.14 -10.00
CA GLY A 571 31.32 32.15 -9.97
C GLY A 571 31.47 31.36 -11.27
N TYR A 572 30.34 31.08 -11.95
CA TYR A 572 30.32 30.25 -13.14
C TYR A 572 29.59 30.92 -14.31
N LEU A 573 30.33 31.15 -15.42
CA LEU A 573 29.86 31.83 -16.63
C LEU A 573 30.08 31.00 -17.92
N GLY A 574 30.74 29.83 -17.81
CA GLY A 574 31.22 29.08 -18.97
C GLY A 574 30.15 28.65 -19.96
N SER A 575 30.49 28.67 -21.25
CA SER A 575 29.66 28.25 -22.38
C SER A 575 28.33 29.00 -22.52
N MET A 576 28.25 30.23 -22.01
CA MET A 576 27.04 31.05 -22.01
C MET A 576 26.46 31.20 -23.43
N PHE A 577 27.31 31.44 -24.43
CA PHE A 577 26.95 31.67 -25.84
C PHE A 577 27.37 30.53 -26.78
N TYR A 578 27.75 29.37 -26.26
CA TYR A 578 28.18 28.26 -27.11
C TYR A 578 27.14 27.94 -28.18
N ARG A 579 27.58 27.91 -29.47
CA ARG A 579 26.72 27.70 -30.66
C ARG A 579 25.65 28.78 -30.90
N CYS A 580 25.79 30.00 -30.40
CA CYS A 580 24.93 31.13 -30.81
C CYS A 580 25.39 31.71 -32.16
N VAL A 581 25.43 30.89 -33.19
CA VAL A 581 26.08 31.23 -34.49
C VAL A 581 25.44 32.40 -35.25
N ALA A 582 24.21 32.77 -34.94
CA ALA A 582 23.54 33.92 -35.56
C ALA A 582 23.69 35.22 -34.80
N LEU A 583 24.29 35.24 -33.60
CA LEU A 583 24.35 36.41 -32.71
C LEU A 583 25.31 37.45 -33.26
N LYS A 584 24.74 38.59 -33.72
CA LYS A 584 25.46 39.70 -34.34
C LYS A 584 25.43 40.97 -33.50
N GLU A 585 24.41 41.14 -32.67
CA GLU A 585 24.24 42.33 -31.84
C GLU A 585 24.08 41.92 -30.38
N LEU A 586 25.14 42.15 -29.59
CA LEU A 586 25.15 42.02 -28.16
C LEU A 586 25.28 43.39 -27.49
N ILE A 587 24.25 43.80 -26.75
CA ILE A 587 24.28 45.00 -25.92
C ILE A 587 24.62 44.57 -24.50
N CYS A 588 25.83 44.86 -24.05
CA CYS A 588 26.33 44.47 -22.73
C CYS A 588 27.45 45.42 -22.31
N GLU A 589 27.50 45.76 -21.03
CA GLU A 589 28.60 46.59 -20.47
C GLU A 589 29.65 45.76 -19.73
N ASP A 590 29.29 44.57 -19.25
CA ASP A 590 30.17 43.69 -18.47
C ASP A 590 31.27 43.03 -19.31
N GLU A 591 32.53 43.26 -18.99
CA GLU A 591 33.70 42.78 -19.74
C GLU A 591 33.85 41.25 -19.71
N ARG A 592 33.48 40.57 -18.62
CA ARG A 592 33.56 39.09 -18.55
C ARG A 592 32.53 38.43 -19.51
N ILE A 593 31.36 39.04 -19.70
CA ILE A 593 30.36 38.59 -20.65
C ILE A 593 30.80 38.87 -22.07
N LYS A 594 31.37 40.05 -22.36
CA LYS A 594 31.93 40.39 -23.69
C LYS A 594 33.02 39.40 -24.09
N ASN A 595 33.94 39.07 -23.18
CA ASN A 595 34.98 38.08 -23.42
C ASN A 595 34.39 36.70 -23.79
N GLN A 596 33.29 36.22 -23.13
CA GLN A 596 32.61 34.99 -23.51
C GLN A 596 31.96 35.06 -24.91
N TYR A 597 31.52 36.25 -25.35
CA TYR A 597 30.98 36.49 -26.68
C TYR A 597 32.09 36.50 -27.73
N GLU A 598 33.23 37.09 -27.49
CA GLU A 598 34.39 37.11 -28.40
C GLU A 598 34.92 35.70 -28.69
N TYR A 599 34.99 34.82 -27.67
CA TYR A 599 35.36 33.42 -27.86
C TYR A 599 34.45 32.66 -28.83
N LEU A 600 33.20 33.13 -29.12
CA LEU A 600 32.32 32.55 -30.13
C LEU A 600 32.91 32.62 -31.53
N PHE A 601 33.67 33.69 -31.84
CA PHE A 601 34.25 33.91 -33.18
C PHE A 601 35.63 33.29 -33.32
N ASP A 602 36.35 33.04 -32.23
CA ASP A 602 37.68 32.43 -32.25
C ASP A 602 37.65 30.90 -32.43
N THR A 603 36.48 30.27 -32.23
CA THR A 603 36.30 28.81 -32.28
C THR A 603 35.68 28.30 -33.58
N TYR A 604 35.30 29.20 -34.51
CA TYR A 604 34.78 28.90 -35.84
C TYR A 604 35.54 29.67 -36.91
#